data_d04ed7d8e96760c54feeccd851a451e8
#
_entry.id   d04ed7d8e96760c54feeccd851a451e8
#
_cell.length_a   1.000
_cell.length_b   1.000
_cell.length_c   1.000
_cell.angle_alpha   90.00
_cell.angle_beta   90.00
_cell.angle_gamma   90.00
#
_symmetry.space_group_name_H-M   'P 1'
#
loop_
_entity.id
_entity.type
_entity.pdbx_description
1 polymer ?
#
loop_
_entity_poly.entity_id
_entity_poly.type
_entity_poly.pdbx_seq_one_letter_code
_entity_poly.pdbx_strand_id
1 'polypeptide(L)'
;MRLEHRGGALRGWEYHPASVPAAAGGSVLFVHGFGDSSIGPRQLFVQAATALTDSGLTVRSYDRLGHGTSDGRFADISIGDEVEQVVTMIRAFSADQGAPIHVVAHSLGAVESAMAAARVPDLVRSLTLWSPAGVVVDDIAVHDTIQGQPLAPVRDRGWFDFAGTALGRGFVDEVRDGLDVYAQARGYDGPVDVLHGTADEIVPVEYGRRYGELLSGATFTAVEGADHVWSSVPWREQLVDRLLERVRERSGR
;
A
#
# COMPACT_ATOMS: atom_id res chain seq x y z
N MET A 1 -12.34 -13.21 4.80
CA MET A 1 -12.55 -13.41 3.35
C MET A 1 -11.34 -14.11 2.73
N ARG A 2 -11.48 -14.63 1.49
CA ARG A 2 -10.42 -15.34 0.77
C ARG A 2 -10.49 -14.99 -0.71
N LEU A 3 -9.33 -14.73 -1.33
CA LEU A 3 -9.18 -14.45 -2.76
C LEU A 3 -8.03 -15.30 -3.32
N GLU A 4 -8.26 -15.96 -4.45
CA GLU A 4 -7.22 -16.79 -5.09
C GLU A 4 -6.29 -15.94 -5.96
N HIS A 5 -5.00 -16.21 -5.85
CA HIS A 5 -3.96 -15.62 -6.69
C HIS A 5 -2.90 -16.67 -7.03
N ARG A 6 -2.76 -17.05 -8.32
CA ARG A 6 -1.73 -17.99 -8.83
C ARG A 6 -1.54 -19.28 -8.02
N GLY A 7 -2.65 -19.83 -7.49
CA GLY A 7 -2.64 -21.06 -6.70
C GLY A 7 -2.37 -20.88 -5.20
N GLY A 8 -2.21 -19.64 -4.74
CA GLY A 8 -2.17 -19.28 -3.33
C GLY A 8 -3.42 -18.49 -2.92
N ALA A 9 -3.77 -18.54 -1.65
CA ALA A 9 -4.91 -17.81 -1.09
C ALA A 9 -4.45 -16.56 -0.34
N LEU A 10 -4.94 -15.41 -0.78
CA LEU A 10 -4.91 -14.15 -0.03
C LEU A 10 -6.04 -14.18 0.99
N ARG A 11 -5.73 -13.94 2.26
CA ARG A 11 -6.73 -13.86 3.33
C ARG A 11 -6.82 -12.44 3.85
N GLY A 12 -8.02 -12.07 4.29
CA GLY A 12 -8.26 -10.72 4.77
C GLY A 12 -9.62 -10.56 5.40
N TRP A 13 -10.04 -9.33 5.57
CA TRP A 13 -11.32 -8.98 6.18
C TRP A 13 -12.05 -7.94 5.33
N GLU A 14 -13.35 -7.84 5.59
CA GLU A 14 -14.24 -6.87 4.98
C GLU A 14 -15.11 -6.24 6.07
N TYR A 15 -15.23 -4.91 6.02
CA TYR A 15 -16.12 -4.14 6.87
C TYR A 15 -17.22 -3.55 6.03
N HIS A 16 -18.46 -3.68 6.52
CA HIS A 16 -19.65 -3.12 5.90
C HIS A 16 -20.27 -2.04 6.78
N PRO A 17 -20.86 -1.00 6.19
CA PRO A 17 -21.63 -0.02 6.93
C PRO A 17 -22.85 -0.68 7.58
N ALA A 18 -23.13 -0.34 8.85
CA ALA A 18 -24.20 -0.98 9.64
C ALA A 18 -25.62 -0.65 9.15
N SER A 19 -25.83 0.47 8.44
CA SER A 19 -27.16 1.01 8.18
C SER A 19 -27.39 1.64 6.78
N VAL A 20 -26.41 1.56 5.87
CA VAL A 20 -26.52 2.14 4.51
C VAL A 20 -26.42 1.01 3.49
N PRO A 21 -27.27 0.98 2.43
CA PRO A 21 -27.05 0.05 1.33
C PRO A 21 -25.65 0.22 0.76
N ALA A 22 -24.88 -0.85 0.67
CA ALA A 22 -23.46 -0.86 0.24
C ALA A 22 -23.21 -0.18 -1.12
N ALA A 23 -24.23 0.00 -1.94
CA ALA A 23 -24.14 0.62 -3.26
C ALA A 23 -24.05 2.16 -3.25
N ALA A 24 -24.30 2.83 -2.13
CA ALA A 24 -24.43 4.31 -2.11
C ALA A 24 -23.13 5.04 -1.72
N GLY A 25 -22.16 4.38 -1.06
CA GLY A 25 -21.03 5.05 -0.43
C GLY A 25 -19.67 4.91 -1.13
N GLY A 26 -19.51 3.94 -2.02
CA GLY A 26 -18.20 3.59 -2.60
C GLY A 26 -17.44 2.53 -1.81
N SER A 27 -16.25 2.19 -2.29
CA SER A 27 -15.47 1.06 -1.76
C SER A 27 -14.00 1.42 -1.63
N VAL A 28 -13.37 0.99 -0.54
CA VAL A 28 -11.98 1.28 -0.22
C VAL A 28 -11.20 -0.03 -0.02
N LEU A 29 -10.12 -0.19 -0.76
CA LEU A 29 -9.14 -1.28 -0.58
C LEU A 29 -7.92 -0.74 0.16
N PHE A 30 -7.56 -1.38 1.28
CA PHE A 30 -6.28 -1.13 1.95
C PHE A 30 -5.21 -2.11 1.48
N VAL A 31 -3.98 -1.59 1.29
CA VAL A 31 -2.77 -2.36 0.94
C VAL A 31 -1.66 -2.05 1.93
N HIS A 32 -1.22 -3.06 2.67
CA HIS A 32 -0.22 -2.93 3.74
C HIS A 32 1.21 -2.79 3.22
N GLY A 33 2.15 -2.42 4.10
CA GLY A 33 3.56 -2.27 3.80
C GLY A 33 4.36 -3.57 3.85
N PHE A 34 5.69 -3.44 3.74
CA PHE A 34 6.63 -4.55 3.80
C PHE A 34 6.67 -5.19 5.20
N GLY A 35 6.54 -6.50 5.27
CA GLY A 35 6.55 -7.24 6.52
C GLY A 35 5.37 -6.96 7.46
N ASP A 36 4.33 -6.28 6.99
CA ASP A 36 3.13 -5.93 7.75
C ASP A 36 1.96 -6.89 7.39
N SER A 37 0.76 -6.53 7.74
CA SER A 37 -0.46 -7.32 7.51
C SER A 37 -1.65 -6.44 7.18
N SER A 38 -2.76 -7.07 6.86
CA SER A 38 -4.04 -6.42 6.51
C SER A 38 -4.60 -5.48 7.59
N ILE A 39 -4.15 -5.57 8.84
CA ILE A 39 -4.58 -4.65 9.91
C ILE A 39 -3.80 -3.32 9.91
N GLY A 40 -2.71 -3.25 9.15
CA GLY A 40 -1.82 -2.10 9.07
C GLY A 40 -1.03 -1.82 10.35
N PRO A 41 -0.04 -0.93 10.31
CA PRO A 41 0.84 -0.69 11.44
C PRO A 41 0.05 -0.24 12.67
N ARG A 42 0.20 -0.99 13.76
CA ARG A 42 -0.50 -0.71 15.03
C ARG A 42 -2.01 -0.48 14.85
N GLN A 43 -2.67 -1.30 14.02
CA GLN A 43 -4.11 -1.26 13.72
C GLN A 43 -4.57 0.00 12.96
N LEU A 44 -3.70 0.69 12.25
CA LEU A 44 -4.05 1.90 11.50
C LEU A 44 -5.20 1.65 10.51
N PHE A 45 -5.17 0.54 9.77
CA PHE A 45 -6.20 0.23 8.78
C PHE A 45 -7.54 -0.12 9.43
N VAL A 46 -7.52 -0.78 10.59
CA VAL A 46 -8.75 -1.09 11.35
C VAL A 46 -9.41 0.19 11.86
N GLN A 47 -8.63 1.14 12.37
CA GLN A 47 -9.15 2.44 12.83
C GLN A 47 -9.73 3.25 11.66
N ALA A 48 -9.01 3.33 10.54
CA ALA A 48 -9.49 4.00 9.34
C ALA A 48 -10.73 3.31 8.75
N ALA A 49 -10.78 1.96 8.72
CA ALA A 49 -11.93 1.21 8.25
C ALA A 49 -13.19 1.48 9.06
N THR A 50 -13.07 1.60 10.38
CA THR A 50 -14.20 1.97 11.25
C THR A 50 -14.78 3.33 10.84
N ALA A 51 -13.94 4.35 10.71
CA ALA A 51 -14.39 5.69 10.31
C ALA A 51 -15.00 5.72 8.88
N LEU A 52 -14.45 4.94 7.96
CA LEU A 52 -14.97 4.81 6.59
C LEU A 52 -16.33 4.11 6.57
N THR A 53 -16.51 3.03 7.33
CA THR A 53 -17.79 2.31 7.39
C THR A 53 -18.87 3.11 8.11
N ASP A 54 -18.54 3.88 9.14
CA ASP A 54 -19.44 4.84 9.76
C ASP A 54 -19.89 5.93 8.78
N SER A 55 -19.09 6.18 7.75
CA SER A 55 -19.42 7.10 6.63
C SER A 55 -20.10 6.42 5.44
N GLY A 56 -20.49 5.15 5.55
CA GLY A 56 -21.25 4.41 4.54
C GLY A 56 -20.42 3.70 3.47
N LEU A 57 -19.11 3.54 3.66
CA LEU A 57 -18.22 2.89 2.69
C LEU A 57 -18.00 1.41 3.04
N THR A 58 -17.87 0.56 2.03
CA THR A 58 -17.39 -0.82 2.20
C THR A 58 -15.86 -0.84 2.13
N VAL A 59 -15.22 -1.55 3.04
CA VAL A 59 -13.75 -1.58 3.15
C VAL A 59 -13.24 -3.01 3.11
N ARG A 60 -12.19 -3.27 2.30
CA ARG A 60 -11.45 -4.54 2.25
C ARG A 60 -9.97 -4.33 2.53
N SER A 61 -9.36 -5.32 3.14
CA SER A 61 -7.91 -5.46 3.22
C SER A 61 -7.52 -6.93 3.18
N TYR A 62 -6.38 -7.24 2.55
CA TYR A 62 -5.84 -8.60 2.47
C TYR A 62 -4.39 -8.62 2.94
N ASP A 63 -4.00 -9.71 3.59
CA ASP A 63 -2.60 -10.06 3.70
C ASP A 63 -2.12 -10.52 2.31
N ARG A 64 -0.97 -10.01 1.83
CA ARG A 64 -0.34 -10.52 0.60
C ARG A 64 0.26 -11.90 0.84
N LEU A 65 0.57 -12.66 -0.22
CA LEU A 65 1.26 -13.95 -0.09
C LEU A 65 2.57 -13.77 0.68
N GLY A 66 2.84 -14.70 1.59
CA GLY A 66 4.00 -14.62 2.48
C GLY A 66 3.84 -13.70 3.70
N HIS A 67 2.70 -13.00 3.83
CA HIS A 67 2.38 -12.12 4.95
C HIS A 67 1.17 -12.62 5.76
N GLY A 68 1.11 -12.20 7.01
CA GLY A 68 -0.03 -12.42 7.90
C GLY A 68 -0.55 -13.85 7.91
N THR A 69 -1.79 -14.04 7.49
CA THR A 69 -2.49 -15.34 7.45
C THR A 69 -2.62 -15.94 6.03
N SER A 70 -2.12 -15.25 5.01
CA SER A 70 -2.13 -15.71 3.62
C SER A 70 -1.15 -16.85 3.38
N ASP A 71 -1.34 -17.58 2.28
CA ASP A 71 -0.45 -18.66 1.89
C ASP A 71 0.94 -18.13 1.47
N GLY A 72 1.89 -19.02 1.26
CA GLY A 72 3.24 -18.66 0.83
C GLY A 72 4.21 -18.42 1.97
N ARG A 73 5.43 -18.02 1.64
CA ARG A 73 6.48 -17.71 2.60
C ARG A 73 7.04 -16.33 2.30
N PHE A 74 7.39 -15.57 3.31
CA PHE A 74 8.04 -14.27 3.17
C PHE A 74 9.35 -14.34 2.37
N ALA A 75 10.03 -15.49 2.39
CA ALA A 75 11.23 -15.73 1.59
C ALA A 75 10.98 -15.78 0.07
N ASP A 76 9.74 -15.96 -0.35
CA ASP A 76 9.40 -16.13 -1.77
C ASP A 76 8.74 -14.88 -2.37
N ILE A 77 8.57 -13.78 -1.61
CA ILE A 77 7.98 -12.54 -2.11
C ILE A 77 8.88 -11.85 -3.15
N SER A 78 8.26 -11.11 -4.05
CA SER A 78 8.91 -10.17 -4.95
C SER A 78 7.98 -8.98 -5.21
N ILE A 79 8.53 -7.80 -5.48
CA ILE A 79 7.72 -6.60 -5.73
C ILE A 79 6.79 -6.80 -6.92
N GLY A 80 7.30 -7.42 -8.00
CA GLY A 80 6.50 -7.67 -9.19
C GLY A 80 5.31 -8.59 -8.95
N ASP A 81 5.46 -9.67 -8.14
CA ASP A 81 4.34 -10.54 -7.78
C ASP A 81 3.37 -9.84 -6.81
N GLU A 82 3.87 -9.07 -5.86
CA GLU A 82 3.03 -8.28 -4.95
C GLU A 82 2.19 -7.24 -5.70
N VAL A 83 2.73 -6.60 -6.73
CA VAL A 83 1.96 -5.73 -7.65
C VAL A 83 0.85 -6.50 -8.36
N GLU A 84 1.11 -7.71 -8.87
CA GLU A 84 0.07 -8.56 -9.48
C GLU A 84 -1.00 -9.00 -8.48
N GLN A 85 -0.64 -9.23 -7.22
CA GLN A 85 -1.59 -9.50 -6.14
C GLN A 85 -2.50 -8.29 -5.91
N VAL A 86 -1.95 -7.06 -5.86
CA VAL A 86 -2.73 -5.82 -5.74
C VAL A 86 -3.67 -5.64 -6.94
N VAL A 87 -3.21 -5.90 -8.18
CA VAL A 87 -4.07 -5.91 -9.38
C VAL A 87 -5.21 -6.91 -9.23
N THR A 88 -4.93 -8.12 -8.70
CA THR A 88 -5.95 -9.15 -8.47
C THR A 88 -6.99 -8.67 -7.45
N MET A 89 -6.56 -8.06 -6.34
CA MET A 89 -7.44 -7.48 -5.32
C MET A 89 -8.33 -6.37 -5.89
N ILE A 90 -7.74 -5.44 -6.67
CA ILE A 90 -8.48 -4.33 -7.32
C ILE A 90 -9.55 -4.89 -8.26
N ARG A 91 -9.18 -5.82 -9.15
CA ARG A 91 -10.12 -6.44 -10.10
C ARG A 91 -11.27 -7.15 -9.42
N ALA A 92 -10.97 -7.97 -8.42
CA ALA A 92 -12.00 -8.71 -7.69
C ALA A 92 -12.95 -7.77 -6.95
N PHE A 93 -12.42 -6.76 -6.25
CA PHE A 93 -13.27 -5.85 -5.49
C PHE A 93 -14.08 -4.92 -6.39
N SER A 94 -13.47 -4.37 -7.44
CA SER A 94 -14.20 -3.56 -8.43
C SER A 94 -15.32 -4.34 -9.13
N ALA A 95 -15.08 -5.60 -9.47
CA ALA A 95 -16.10 -6.48 -10.08
C ALA A 95 -17.25 -6.75 -9.11
N ASP A 96 -16.98 -7.04 -7.85
CA ASP A 96 -18.00 -7.27 -6.81
C ASP A 96 -18.86 -6.01 -6.57
N GLN A 97 -18.27 -4.83 -6.71
CA GLN A 97 -18.97 -3.56 -6.51
C GLN A 97 -19.63 -3.01 -7.79
N GLY A 98 -19.27 -3.53 -8.96
CA GLY A 98 -19.71 -3.02 -10.27
C GLY A 98 -19.23 -1.58 -10.56
N ALA A 99 -18.17 -1.12 -9.91
CA ALA A 99 -17.65 0.25 -10.00
C ALA A 99 -16.16 0.32 -9.67
N PRO A 100 -15.44 1.36 -10.15
CA PRO A 100 -14.08 1.64 -9.70
C PRO A 100 -14.01 1.91 -8.19
N ILE A 101 -12.92 1.48 -7.55
CA ILE A 101 -12.72 1.55 -6.10
C ILE A 101 -11.65 2.59 -5.72
N HIS A 102 -11.69 3.06 -4.49
CA HIS A 102 -10.58 3.82 -3.89
C HIS A 102 -9.52 2.85 -3.37
N VAL A 103 -8.23 3.14 -3.63
CA VAL A 103 -7.11 2.36 -3.10
C VAL A 103 -6.34 3.23 -2.12
N VAL A 104 -6.12 2.72 -0.92
CA VAL A 104 -5.35 3.36 0.16
C VAL A 104 -4.23 2.44 0.56
N ALA A 105 -3.01 2.93 0.55
CA ALA A 105 -1.86 2.07 0.75
C ALA A 105 -0.76 2.73 1.59
N HIS A 106 -0.02 1.92 2.34
CA HIS A 106 1.04 2.37 3.23
C HIS A 106 2.40 1.80 2.83
N SER A 107 3.45 2.64 2.94
CA SER A 107 4.86 2.22 2.82
C SER A 107 5.15 1.55 1.46
N LEU A 108 5.72 0.35 1.43
CA LEU A 108 5.96 -0.41 0.20
C LEU A 108 4.65 -0.73 -0.53
N GLY A 109 3.57 -1.03 0.21
CA GLY A 109 2.26 -1.22 -0.40
C GLY A 109 1.77 0.00 -1.19
N ALA A 110 2.18 1.22 -0.81
CA ALA A 110 1.87 2.43 -1.55
C ALA A 110 2.64 2.49 -2.89
N VAL A 111 3.88 2.05 -2.92
CA VAL A 111 4.69 1.90 -4.16
C VAL A 111 4.03 0.90 -5.11
N GLU A 112 3.70 -0.28 -4.59
CA GLU A 112 3.06 -1.36 -5.35
C GLU A 112 1.68 -0.98 -5.85
N SER A 113 0.90 -0.26 -5.04
CA SER A 113 -0.43 0.23 -5.43
C SER A 113 -0.36 1.29 -6.52
N ALA A 114 0.65 2.15 -6.54
CA ALA A 114 0.87 3.10 -7.62
C ALA A 114 1.18 2.37 -8.94
N MET A 115 2.04 1.34 -8.91
CA MET A 115 2.34 0.50 -10.06
C MET A 115 1.12 -0.33 -10.51
N ALA A 116 0.35 -0.87 -9.57
CA ALA A 116 -0.87 -1.63 -9.86
C ALA A 116 -1.97 -0.75 -10.48
N ALA A 117 -2.17 0.46 -9.96
CA ALA A 117 -3.14 1.42 -10.51
C ALA A 117 -2.81 1.77 -11.96
N ALA A 118 -1.53 1.91 -12.31
CA ALA A 118 -1.09 2.13 -13.68
C ALA A 118 -1.43 0.97 -14.64
N ARG A 119 -1.58 -0.27 -14.12
CA ARG A 119 -1.95 -1.45 -14.92
C ARG A 119 -3.45 -1.63 -15.10
N VAL A 120 -4.25 -1.05 -14.21
CA VAL A 120 -5.73 -1.14 -14.22
C VAL A 120 -6.38 0.21 -13.91
N PRO A 121 -6.02 1.30 -14.62
CA PRO A 121 -6.41 2.66 -14.27
C PRO A 121 -7.94 2.85 -14.22
N ASP A 122 -8.70 2.19 -15.08
CA ASP A 122 -10.16 2.30 -15.16
C ASP A 122 -10.88 1.69 -13.94
N LEU A 123 -10.19 0.85 -13.15
CA LEU A 123 -10.74 0.21 -11.97
C LEU A 123 -10.39 0.95 -10.65
N VAL A 124 -9.54 1.97 -10.73
CA VAL A 124 -9.11 2.77 -9.58
C VAL A 124 -9.71 4.17 -9.66
N ARG A 125 -10.63 4.48 -8.77
CA ARG A 125 -11.29 5.79 -8.69
C ARG A 125 -10.37 6.87 -8.15
N SER A 126 -9.58 6.52 -7.15
CA SER A 126 -8.52 7.37 -6.61
C SER A 126 -7.49 6.54 -5.85
N LEU A 127 -6.29 7.09 -5.72
CA LEU A 127 -5.17 6.50 -5.00
C LEU A 127 -4.77 7.40 -3.84
N THR A 128 -4.63 6.82 -2.64
CA THR A 128 -4.10 7.52 -1.46
C THR A 128 -2.85 6.78 -1.00
N LEU A 129 -1.72 7.47 -0.97
CA LEU A 129 -0.40 6.92 -0.65
C LEU A 129 0.08 7.50 0.69
N TRP A 130 0.20 6.67 1.70
CA TRP A 130 0.73 7.02 3.02
C TRP A 130 2.18 6.58 3.13
N SER A 131 3.10 7.52 3.31
CA SER A 131 4.54 7.28 3.45
C SER A 131 5.10 6.31 2.39
N PRO A 132 4.91 6.57 1.06
CA PRO A 132 5.32 5.63 0.01
C PRO A 132 6.84 5.37 0.04
N ALA A 133 7.23 4.10 0.19
CA ALA A 133 8.60 3.67 0.44
C ALA A 133 9.43 3.49 -0.85
N GLY A 134 9.49 4.52 -1.69
CA GLY A 134 10.36 4.53 -2.87
C GLY A 134 11.86 4.39 -2.56
N VAL A 135 12.25 4.60 -1.31
CA VAL A 135 13.62 4.39 -0.79
C VAL A 135 14.11 2.96 -0.99
N VAL A 136 13.24 1.97 -1.14
CA VAL A 136 13.59 0.55 -1.34
C VAL A 136 14.57 0.34 -2.50
N VAL A 137 14.46 1.15 -3.56
CA VAL A 137 15.36 1.08 -4.71
C VAL A 137 16.76 1.56 -4.34
N ASP A 138 16.85 2.72 -3.70
CA ASP A 138 18.15 3.29 -3.29
C ASP A 138 18.79 2.46 -2.19
N ASP A 139 18.03 2.00 -1.21
CA ASP A 139 18.51 1.11 -0.16
C ASP A 139 19.19 -0.14 -0.74
N ILE A 140 18.49 -0.84 -1.63
CA ILE A 140 18.98 -2.12 -2.15
C ILE A 140 20.02 -1.96 -3.26
N ALA A 141 19.73 -1.13 -4.28
CA ALA A 141 20.56 -1.03 -5.47
C ALA A 141 21.79 -0.13 -5.27
N VAL A 142 21.71 0.89 -4.40
CA VAL A 142 22.79 1.85 -4.19
C VAL A 142 23.57 1.55 -2.91
N HIS A 143 22.84 1.30 -1.80
CA HIS A 143 23.45 1.18 -0.47
C HIS A 143 23.70 -0.26 -0.02
N ASP A 144 23.16 -1.27 -0.73
CA ASP A 144 23.23 -2.69 -0.35
C ASP A 144 22.68 -2.96 1.07
N THR A 145 21.58 -2.26 1.41
CA THR A 145 20.92 -2.32 2.73
C THR A 145 19.41 -2.49 2.58
N ILE A 146 18.73 -2.80 3.68
CA ILE A 146 17.29 -2.60 3.90
C ILE A 146 17.15 -1.96 5.28
N GLN A 147 16.52 -0.79 5.35
CA GLN A 147 16.36 -0.02 6.58
C GLN A 147 17.69 0.11 7.36
N GLY A 148 18.77 0.42 6.64
CA GLY A 148 20.12 0.57 7.20
C GLY A 148 20.85 -0.73 7.56
N GLN A 149 20.23 -1.91 7.41
CA GLN A 149 20.85 -3.20 7.70
C GLN A 149 21.51 -3.79 6.44
N PRO A 150 22.79 -4.23 6.50
CA PRO A 150 23.51 -4.75 5.34
C PRO A 150 22.88 -6.02 4.74
N LEU A 151 22.78 -6.10 3.42
CA LEU A 151 22.26 -7.26 2.67
C LEU A 151 23.32 -8.33 2.34
N ALA A 152 24.54 -8.22 2.87
CA ALA A 152 25.58 -9.24 2.69
C ALA A 152 25.07 -10.68 2.97
N PRO A 153 24.27 -10.96 4.02
CA PRO A 153 23.76 -12.30 4.27
C PRO A 153 22.95 -12.91 3.12
N VAL A 154 22.31 -12.09 2.28
CA VAL A 154 21.56 -12.57 1.10
C VAL A 154 22.52 -13.25 0.11
N ARG A 155 23.72 -12.68 -0.10
CA ARG A 155 24.75 -13.27 -0.98
C ARG A 155 25.28 -14.59 -0.44
N ASP A 156 25.49 -14.65 0.87
CA ASP A 156 26.19 -15.77 1.52
C ASP A 156 25.26 -16.98 1.73
N ARG A 157 24.03 -16.75 2.19
CA ARG A 157 23.07 -17.79 2.57
C ARG A 157 21.74 -17.78 1.82
N GLY A 158 21.54 -16.82 0.90
CA GLY A 158 20.36 -16.73 0.06
C GLY A 158 19.15 -16.03 0.69
N TRP A 159 19.26 -15.55 1.93
CA TRP A 159 18.20 -14.84 2.65
C TRP A 159 18.75 -13.86 3.67
N PHE A 160 17.93 -12.89 4.04
CA PHE A 160 18.19 -11.86 5.05
C PHE A 160 17.18 -12.00 6.19
N ASP A 161 17.62 -11.83 7.43
CA ASP A 161 16.74 -11.82 8.60
C ASP A 161 16.11 -10.43 8.75
N PHE A 162 14.84 -10.32 8.38
CA PHE A 162 14.07 -9.12 8.58
C PHE A 162 13.11 -9.31 9.77
N ALA A 163 13.53 -8.82 10.93
CA ALA A 163 12.73 -8.86 12.16
C ALA A 163 12.14 -10.26 12.50
N GLY A 164 12.92 -11.32 12.31
CA GLY A 164 12.49 -12.71 12.57
C GLY A 164 11.82 -13.41 11.39
N THR A 165 11.70 -12.75 10.23
CA THR A 165 11.25 -13.34 8.97
C THR A 165 12.38 -13.40 7.96
N ALA A 166 12.44 -14.48 7.17
CA ALA A 166 13.45 -14.62 6.14
C ALA A 166 13.03 -13.93 4.85
N LEU A 167 13.71 -12.85 4.45
CA LEU A 167 13.56 -12.26 3.13
C LEU A 167 14.48 -12.96 2.15
N GLY A 168 13.93 -13.50 1.08
CA GLY A 168 14.71 -14.25 0.09
C GLY A 168 15.40 -13.37 -0.94
N ARG A 169 16.34 -14.01 -1.66
CA ARG A 169 17.13 -13.36 -2.72
C ARG A 169 16.27 -12.74 -3.81
N GLY A 170 15.14 -13.39 -4.19
CA GLY A 170 14.30 -12.95 -5.31
C GLY A 170 13.86 -11.49 -5.21
N PHE A 171 13.47 -11.03 -4.03
CA PHE A 171 13.10 -9.65 -3.78
C PHE A 171 14.28 -8.67 -4.02
N VAL A 172 15.44 -9.02 -3.49
CA VAL A 172 16.66 -8.18 -3.59
C VAL A 172 17.19 -8.13 -5.02
N ASP A 173 17.23 -9.29 -5.70
CA ASP A 173 17.74 -9.39 -7.07
C ASP A 173 16.83 -8.63 -8.05
N GLU A 174 15.49 -8.70 -7.90
CA GLU A 174 14.55 -7.93 -8.73
C GLU A 174 14.82 -6.42 -8.68
N VAL A 175 15.08 -5.87 -7.49
CA VAL A 175 15.42 -4.45 -7.35
C VAL A 175 16.76 -4.12 -7.99
N ARG A 176 17.77 -4.97 -7.80
CA ARG A 176 19.11 -4.80 -8.39
C ARG A 176 19.11 -4.91 -9.91
N ASP A 177 18.21 -5.70 -10.48
CA ASP A 177 18.05 -5.88 -11.92
C ASP A 177 17.41 -4.64 -12.60
N GLY A 178 17.19 -3.56 -11.88
CA GLY A 178 16.80 -2.27 -12.42
C GLY A 178 15.31 -1.97 -12.34
N LEU A 179 14.62 -2.44 -11.30
CA LEU A 179 13.22 -2.09 -11.04
C LEU A 179 13.07 -0.56 -10.88
N ASP A 180 12.37 0.08 -11.83
CA ASP A 180 12.02 1.49 -11.74
C ASP A 180 10.54 1.64 -11.28
N VAL A 181 10.37 1.77 -9.97
CA VAL A 181 9.05 1.89 -9.33
C VAL A 181 8.32 3.17 -9.72
N TYR A 182 9.07 4.23 -10.04
CA TYR A 182 8.49 5.51 -10.44
C TYR A 182 8.03 5.49 -11.90
N ALA A 183 8.84 4.94 -12.81
CA ALA A 183 8.43 4.82 -14.22
C ALA A 183 7.18 3.93 -14.36
N GLN A 184 7.10 2.84 -13.60
CA GLN A 184 5.95 1.93 -13.65
C GLN A 184 4.66 2.54 -13.07
N ALA A 185 4.75 3.56 -12.21
CA ALA A 185 3.58 4.25 -11.66
C ALA A 185 2.95 5.29 -12.60
N ARG A 186 3.65 5.71 -13.67
CA ARG A 186 3.22 6.83 -14.55
C ARG A 186 1.96 6.59 -15.38
N GLY A 187 1.47 5.36 -15.46
CA GLY A 187 0.30 5.02 -16.27
C GLY A 187 -1.05 5.32 -15.61
N TYR A 188 -1.07 5.88 -14.39
CA TYR A 188 -2.30 6.25 -13.69
C TYR A 188 -2.48 7.77 -13.71
N ASP A 189 -3.53 8.23 -14.39
CA ASP A 189 -3.87 9.66 -14.52
C ASP A 189 -5.05 10.10 -13.62
N GLY A 190 -5.56 9.20 -12.78
CA GLY A 190 -6.62 9.50 -11.81
C GLY A 190 -6.12 10.32 -10.62
N PRO A 191 -7.03 10.75 -9.73
CA PRO A 191 -6.68 11.54 -8.57
C PRO A 191 -5.78 10.79 -7.59
N VAL A 192 -4.67 11.40 -7.15
CA VAL A 192 -3.73 10.86 -6.16
C VAL A 192 -3.59 11.83 -5.00
N ASP A 193 -3.59 11.30 -3.77
CA ASP A 193 -3.28 12.06 -2.55
C ASP A 193 -2.10 11.38 -1.82
N VAL A 194 -0.99 12.09 -1.67
CA VAL A 194 0.21 11.58 -1.00
C VAL A 194 0.38 12.30 0.34
N LEU A 195 0.43 11.54 1.43
CA LEU A 195 0.70 12.06 2.77
C LEU A 195 1.98 11.42 3.31
N HIS A 196 2.88 12.24 3.86
CA HIS A 196 4.15 11.76 4.39
C HIS A 196 4.56 12.56 5.61
N GLY A 197 5.04 11.87 6.66
CA GLY A 197 5.50 12.51 7.87
C GLY A 197 6.87 13.15 7.72
N THR A 198 7.08 14.35 8.32
CA THR A 198 8.38 15.04 8.23
C THR A 198 9.45 14.44 9.16
N ALA A 199 9.02 13.64 10.17
CA ALA A 199 9.91 12.92 11.06
C ALA A 199 9.95 11.40 10.77
N ASP A 200 9.67 11.01 9.53
CA ASP A 200 9.79 9.63 9.08
C ASP A 200 11.27 9.26 8.93
N GLU A 201 11.79 8.46 9.88
CA GLU A 201 13.18 8.00 9.91
C GLU A 201 13.41 6.72 9.08
N ILE A 202 12.32 6.06 8.61
CA ILE A 202 12.38 4.84 7.79
C ILE A 202 12.39 5.20 6.31
N VAL A 203 11.51 6.12 5.93
CA VAL A 203 11.40 6.60 4.55
C VAL A 203 11.49 8.12 4.56
N PRO A 204 12.59 8.72 4.11
CA PRO A 204 12.71 10.18 4.02
C PRO A 204 11.56 10.80 3.22
N VAL A 205 11.03 11.94 3.69
CA VAL A 205 9.84 12.62 3.16
C VAL A 205 9.95 12.96 1.67
N GLU A 206 11.16 13.10 1.15
CA GLU A 206 11.47 13.38 -0.25
C GLU A 206 10.96 12.28 -1.20
N TYR A 207 10.96 11.02 -0.75
CA TYR A 207 10.42 9.91 -1.56
C TYR A 207 8.91 10.04 -1.77
N GLY A 208 8.17 10.49 -0.76
CA GLY A 208 6.75 10.82 -0.90
C GLY A 208 6.52 12.03 -1.79
N ARG A 209 7.32 13.09 -1.62
CA ARG A 209 7.29 14.29 -2.47
C ARG A 209 7.47 13.93 -3.94
N ARG A 210 8.41 13.03 -4.24
CA ARG A 210 8.66 12.56 -5.61
C ARG A 210 7.43 11.92 -6.26
N TYR A 211 6.60 11.17 -5.52
CA TYR A 211 5.32 10.67 -6.03
C TYR A 211 4.34 11.79 -6.31
N GLY A 212 4.27 12.82 -5.45
CA GLY A 212 3.44 14.00 -5.65
C GLY A 212 3.81 14.83 -6.88
N GLU A 213 5.10 14.85 -7.25
CA GLU A 213 5.60 15.56 -8.42
C GLU A 213 5.48 14.74 -9.72
N LEU A 214 5.57 13.43 -9.59
CA LEU A 214 5.62 12.49 -10.72
C LEU A 214 4.24 12.18 -11.29
N LEU A 215 3.24 11.96 -10.41
CA LEU A 215 1.92 11.48 -10.80
C LEU A 215 1.02 12.66 -11.19
N SER A 216 0.43 12.57 -12.38
CA SER A 216 -0.52 13.58 -12.85
C SER A 216 -1.71 13.70 -11.89
N GLY A 217 -2.10 14.93 -11.54
CA GLY A 217 -3.22 15.16 -10.62
C GLY A 217 -2.96 14.80 -9.16
N ALA A 218 -1.69 14.54 -8.79
CA ALA A 218 -1.33 14.26 -7.41
C ALA A 218 -1.29 15.53 -6.55
N THR A 219 -1.70 15.39 -5.30
CA THR A 219 -1.44 16.35 -4.23
C THR A 219 -0.46 15.73 -3.24
N PHE A 220 0.49 16.53 -2.74
CA PHE A 220 1.43 16.10 -1.70
C PHE A 220 1.20 16.92 -0.44
N THR A 221 1.12 16.24 0.71
CA THR A 221 0.98 16.85 2.03
C THR A 221 2.07 16.31 2.95
N ALA A 222 2.98 17.17 3.39
CA ALA A 222 3.91 16.87 4.48
C ALA A 222 3.19 17.09 5.81
N VAL A 223 3.20 16.08 6.70
CA VAL A 223 2.59 16.17 8.03
C VAL A 223 3.70 16.35 9.06
N GLU A 224 3.69 17.53 9.69
CA GLU A 224 4.76 17.92 10.62
C GLU A 224 4.89 16.98 11.80
N GLY A 225 6.11 16.51 12.05
CA GLY A 225 6.48 15.65 13.15
C GLY A 225 5.98 14.21 13.05
N ALA A 226 5.15 13.85 12.06
CA ALA A 226 4.64 12.50 11.93
C ALA A 226 5.76 11.51 11.55
N ASP A 227 5.72 10.33 12.15
CA ASP A 227 6.61 9.22 11.87
C ASP A 227 6.04 8.25 10.80
N HIS A 228 6.85 7.26 10.42
CA HIS A 228 6.49 6.28 9.37
C HIS A 228 5.19 5.53 9.63
N VAL A 229 4.92 5.15 10.88
CA VAL A 229 3.78 4.31 11.27
C VAL A 229 2.61 5.12 11.84
N TRP A 230 2.70 6.45 11.79
CA TRP A 230 1.66 7.36 12.27
C TRP A 230 1.32 7.09 13.74
N SER A 231 2.33 7.07 14.62
CA SER A 231 2.22 6.56 15.98
C SER A 231 1.56 7.49 16.99
N SER A 232 0.96 8.59 16.56
CA SER A 232 0.27 9.58 17.40
C SER A 232 -1.21 9.70 17.02
N VAL A 233 -2.08 9.84 18.00
CA VAL A 233 -3.53 10.02 17.80
C VAL A 233 -3.83 11.22 16.90
N PRO A 234 -3.27 12.43 17.12
CA PRO A 234 -3.54 13.58 16.25
C PRO A 234 -3.13 13.36 14.78
N TRP A 235 -2.02 12.64 14.53
CA TRP A 235 -1.61 12.36 13.16
C TRP A 235 -2.54 11.36 12.47
N ARG A 236 -3.05 10.37 13.20
CA ARG A 236 -4.04 9.40 12.67
C ARG A 236 -5.38 10.04 12.38
N GLU A 237 -5.84 10.93 13.27
CA GLU A 237 -7.05 11.72 13.05
C GLU A 237 -6.91 12.55 11.77
N GLN A 238 -5.82 13.32 11.63
CA GLN A 238 -5.55 14.08 10.42
C GLN A 238 -5.49 13.22 9.15
N LEU A 239 -4.87 12.03 9.24
CA LEU A 239 -4.76 11.09 8.13
C LEU A 239 -6.13 10.56 7.69
N VAL A 240 -6.95 10.15 8.66
CA VAL A 240 -8.29 9.59 8.42
C VAL A 240 -9.27 10.66 7.97
N ASP A 241 -9.27 11.84 8.58
CA ASP A 241 -10.12 12.97 8.17
C ASP A 241 -9.83 13.39 6.73
N ARG A 242 -8.55 13.46 6.37
CA ARG A 242 -8.13 13.76 5.00
C ARG A 242 -8.61 12.69 4.02
N LEU A 243 -8.49 11.41 4.39
CA LEU A 243 -8.99 10.32 3.57
C LEU A 243 -10.51 10.42 3.36
N LEU A 244 -11.28 10.63 4.42
CA LEU A 244 -12.73 10.79 4.35
C LEU A 244 -13.14 11.96 3.46
N GLU A 245 -12.47 13.11 3.58
CA GLU A 245 -12.69 14.28 2.71
C GLU A 245 -12.49 13.90 1.24
N ARG A 246 -11.35 13.28 0.91
CA ARG A 246 -10.99 12.92 -0.46
C ARG A 246 -11.91 11.87 -1.08
N VAL A 247 -12.29 10.87 -0.30
CA VAL A 247 -13.22 9.84 -0.77
C VAL A 247 -14.60 10.44 -1.05
N ARG A 248 -15.11 11.31 -0.17
CA ARG A 248 -16.41 11.98 -0.37
C ARG A 248 -16.42 12.88 -1.62
N GLU A 249 -15.39 13.71 -1.81
CA GLU A 249 -15.25 14.57 -2.99
C GLU A 249 -15.30 13.80 -4.31
N ARG A 250 -14.81 12.54 -4.29
CA ARG A 250 -14.64 11.70 -5.49
C ARG A 250 -15.75 10.66 -5.68
N SER A 251 -16.53 10.38 -4.64
CA SER A 251 -17.69 9.47 -4.73
C SER A 251 -18.95 10.14 -5.28
N GLY A 252 -19.05 11.46 -5.21
CA GLY A 252 -20.21 12.26 -5.65
C GLY A 252 -20.18 12.72 -7.12
N ARG A 253 -19.28 12.18 -7.97
CA ARG A 253 -19.18 12.53 -9.40
C ARG A 253 -19.58 11.40 -10.30
#